data_49ce38f2b2babdb6927f047244f9bf61
#
_entry.id   49ce38f2b2babdb6927f047244f9bf61
#
_cell.length_a   1.000
_cell.length_b   1.000
_cell.length_c   1.000
_cell.angle_alpha   90.00
_cell.angle_beta   90.00
_cell.angle_gamma   90.00
#
_symmetry.space_group_name_H-M   'P 1'
#
loop_
_entity.id
_entity.type
_entity.pdbx_description
1 polymer ?
#
loop_
_entity_poly.entity_id
_entity_poly.type
_entity_poly.pdbx_seq_one_letter_code
_entity_poly.pdbx_strand_id
1 'polypeptide(L)'
;MPCERRLELQNRVQTIRAGTGQVTLKCSYPKDFSDPYELFLTIDFKEQPDALAFYADVVGDIPQLPTTCFSRSPIVIPMWAHYAQSQQGFAIEFNEAMLAQSFPKSGFGDVDYRDEPDEDLTEMLHRASVIGKPRYLYLLQKGVFSAAYYTKTTCWSHEHERRMIVRESETRQTDDLILMDVPKECVTALFCGSRASPETVRAIRAKADQLGCKYYELKIGRSSAVPFFVNLGGETFLFNGTDVEQTSHICASCREPLAAESEQCSLCQIEDSHRIAAADRNVFRALAHHGLLDEYIAGMNDISRGVHKT
;
A
#
# COMPACT_ATOMS: atom_id res chain seq x y z
N MET A 1 6.77 -0.64 -24.38
CA MET A 1 6.44 -1.33 -23.13
C MET A 1 5.54 -0.43 -22.34
N PRO A 2 4.47 -0.89 -21.70
CA PRO A 2 3.69 -0.04 -20.83
C PRO A 2 4.59 0.48 -19.72
N CYS A 3 4.47 1.78 -19.42
CA CYS A 3 5.23 2.43 -18.39
C CYS A 3 4.70 1.94 -17.03
N GLU A 4 5.46 1.08 -16.35
CA GLU A 4 5.07 0.61 -15.02
C GLU A 4 5.23 1.75 -14.00
N ARG A 5 4.17 2.03 -13.27
CA ARG A 5 4.12 3.05 -12.23
C ARG A 5 4.18 2.41 -10.85
N ARG A 6 4.83 3.07 -9.91
CA ARG A 6 5.02 2.60 -8.53
C ARG A 6 4.67 3.69 -7.55
N LEU A 7 4.04 3.30 -6.46
CA LEU A 7 3.57 4.21 -5.41
C LEU A 7 4.34 3.98 -4.12
N GLU A 8 4.85 5.06 -3.56
CA GLU A 8 5.37 5.09 -2.20
C GLU A 8 4.50 5.99 -1.33
N LEU A 9 4.04 5.46 -0.18
CA LEU A 9 3.24 6.20 0.78
C LEU A 9 4.14 6.89 1.80
N GLN A 10 3.87 8.16 2.03
CA GLN A 10 4.66 9.03 2.91
C GLN A 10 3.77 9.74 3.92
N ASN A 11 4.31 9.95 5.11
CA ASN A 11 3.62 10.67 6.18
C ASN A 11 4.17 12.10 6.41
N ARG A 12 5.28 12.48 5.77
CA ARG A 12 5.92 13.79 5.96
C ARG A 12 6.27 14.45 4.64
N VAL A 13 5.73 15.64 4.40
CA VAL A 13 6.02 16.49 3.23
C VAL A 13 7.51 16.85 3.09
N GLN A 14 8.26 16.80 4.18
CA GLN A 14 9.70 17.11 4.22
C GLN A 14 10.57 16.15 3.38
N THR A 15 10.05 14.97 3.01
CA THR A 15 10.72 14.04 2.10
C THR A 15 10.93 14.64 0.71
N ILE A 16 10.09 15.62 0.31
CA ILE A 16 10.21 16.33 -0.95
C ILE A 16 11.03 17.60 -0.72
N ARG A 17 12.32 17.58 -1.07
CA ARG A 17 13.21 18.72 -0.88
C ARG A 17 12.88 19.87 -1.84
N ALA A 18 12.63 21.05 -1.29
CA ALA A 18 12.46 22.27 -2.05
C ALA A 18 13.79 22.69 -2.71
N GLY A 19 13.76 23.02 -3.99
CA GLY A 19 14.89 23.68 -4.69
C GLY A 19 15.98 22.75 -5.22
N THR A 20 16.00 21.46 -4.93
CA THR A 20 17.06 20.55 -5.41
C THR A 20 16.70 19.81 -6.69
N GLY A 21 15.42 19.82 -7.12
CA GLY A 21 14.97 18.98 -8.24
C GLY A 21 15.02 17.48 -7.95
N GLN A 22 14.99 17.10 -6.67
CA GLN A 22 15.09 15.71 -6.22
C GLN A 22 14.03 15.42 -5.16
N VAL A 23 13.60 14.16 -5.11
CA VAL A 23 12.78 13.58 -4.06
C VAL A 23 13.65 12.60 -3.27
N THR A 24 13.66 12.72 -1.95
CA THR A 24 14.44 11.83 -1.11
C THR A 24 13.57 10.69 -0.62
N LEU A 25 13.93 9.44 -0.95
CA LEU A 25 13.32 8.23 -0.45
C LEU A 25 14.14 7.64 0.71
N LYS A 26 13.44 7.11 1.70
CA LYS A 26 14.05 6.32 2.76
C LYS A 26 14.25 4.90 2.27
N CYS A 27 15.44 4.36 2.43
CA CYS A 27 15.71 2.93 2.32
C CYS A 27 15.88 2.34 3.73
N SER A 28 15.58 1.06 3.88
CA SER A 28 15.79 0.31 5.11
C SER A 28 16.45 -1.02 4.80
N TYR A 29 17.19 -1.56 5.75
CA TYR A 29 17.62 -2.96 5.63
C TYR A 29 16.44 -3.90 5.96
N PRO A 30 16.34 -5.09 5.36
CA PRO A 30 15.26 -6.04 5.66
C PRO A 30 15.12 -6.37 7.14
N LYS A 31 16.20 -6.43 7.89
CA LYS A 31 16.18 -6.63 9.35
C LYS A 31 15.43 -5.55 10.14
N ASP A 32 15.24 -4.37 9.53
CA ASP A 32 14.57 -3.21 10.13
C ASP A 32 13.12 -3.05 9.62
N PHE A 33 12.61 -4.03 8.86
CA PHE A 33 11.22 -4.03 8.38
C PHE A 33 10.25 -4.37 9.50
N SER A 34 9.00 -3.98 9.32
CA SER A 34 7.96 -4.16 10.34
C SER A 34 7.42 -5.60 10.41
N ASP A 35 7.61 -6.42 9.39
CA ASP A 35 7.22 -7.82 9.39
C ASP A 35 8.26 -8.65 10.16
N PRO A 36 7.90 -9.29 11.28
CA PRO A 36 8.84 -10.11 12.05
C PRO A 36 9.29 -11.38 11.32
N TYR A 37 8.61 -11.74 10.23
CA TYR A 37 8.93 -12.90 9.40
C TYR A 37 9.72 -12.55 8.13
N GLU A 38 10.12 -11.29 7.96
CA GLU A 38 11.07 -10.92 6.91
C GLU A 38 12.34 -11.77 7.00
N LEU A 39 12.82 -12.22 5.86
CA LEU A 39 13.97 -13.13 5.72
C LEU A 39 13.72 -14.57 6.22
N PHE A 40 12.50 -14.92 6.64
CA PHE A 40 12.22 -16.21 7.28
C PHE A 40 11.75 -17.31 6.30
N LEU A 41 11.00 -16.96 5.25
CA LEU A 41 10.38 -17.92 4.33
C LEU A 41 11.34 -18.43 3.24
N THR A 42 12.51 -18.91 3.63
CA THR A 42 13.54 -19.38 2.70
C THR A 42 13.55 -20.91 2.57
N ILE A 43 13.85 -21.62 3.65
CA ILE A 43 13.87 -23.09 3.73
C ILE A 43 12.93 -23.56 4.84
N ASP A 44 12.66 -24.87 4.91
CA ASP A 44 11.98 -25.45 6.08
C ASP A 44 12.94 -25.55 7.28
N PHE A 45 12.70 -24.71 8.30
CA PHE A 45 13.46 -24.70 9.54
C PHE A 45 13.09 -25.85 10.50
N LYS A 46 12.23 -26.78 10.09
CA LYS A 46 11.98 -28.06 10.80
C LYS A 46 12.92 -29.17 10.33
N GLU A 47 13.86 -28.87 9.44
CA GLU A 47 14.88 -29.80 8.96
C GLU A 47 15.80 -30.30 10.08
N GLN A 48 16.59 -31.36 9.77
CA GLN A 48 17.55 -31.93 10.71
C GLN A 48 18.63 -30.94 11.10
N PRO A 49 19.15 -30.97 12.32
CA PRO A 49 20.14 -30.01 12.82
C PRO A 49 21.39 -29.92 11.94
N ASP A 50 21.84 -31.01 11.34
CA ASP A 50 23.02 -31.01 10.44
C ASP A 50 22.75 -30.19 9.18
N ALA A 51 21.55 -30.29 8.59
CA ALA A 51 21.17 -29.52 7.41
C ALA A 51 21.03 -28.02 7.77
N LEU A 52 20.47 -27.72 8.94
CA LEU A 52 20.34 -26.34 9.42
C LEU A 52 21.70 -25.70 9.77
N ALA A 53 22.62 -26.50 10.35
CA ALA A 53 23.98 -26.01 10.60
C ALA A 53 24.72 -25.71 9.29
N PHE A 54 24.57 -26.58 8.30
CA PHE A 54 25.15 -26.35 6.96
C PHE A 54 24.52 -25.10 6.30
N TYR A 55 23.19 -24.96 6.40
CA TYR A 55 22.50 -23.76 5.92
C TYR A 55 23.05 -22.49 6.56
N ALA A 56 23.17 -22.45 7.89
CA ALA A 56 23.68 -21.30 8.62
C ALA A 56 25.13 -20.95 8.20
N ASP A 57 25.97 -21.94 7.96
CA ASP A 57 27.32 -21.72 7.50
C ASP A 57 27.39 -21.14 6.08
N VAL A 58 26.52 -21.63 5.19
CA VAL A 58 26.51 -21.22 3.76
C VAL A 58 25.85 -19.85 3.57
N VAL A 59 24.81 -19.50 4.34
CA VAL A 59 24.01 -18.29 4.14
C VAL A 59 24.19 -17.23 5.22
N GLY A 60 24.98 -17.53 6.28
CA GLY A 60 25.18 -16.62 7.41
C GLY A 60 25.70 -15.22 7.03
N ASP A 61 26.38 -15.13 5.88
CA ASP A 61 26.98 -13.89 5.35
C ASP A 61 26.19 -13.25 4.21
N ILE A 62 24.87 -13.54 4.07
CA ILE A 62 24.07 -12.86 3.05
C ILE A 62 24.07 -11.35 3.34
N PRO A 63 24.56 -10.52 2.39
CA PRO A 63 24.69 -9.10 2.62
C PRO A 63 23.32 -8.44 2.80
N GLN A 64 23.18 -7.60 3.82
CA GLN A 64 22.05 -6.73 3.95
C GLN A 64 22.20 -5.57 2.97
N LEU A 65 21.22 -5.39 2.08
CA LEU A 65 21.22 -4.30 1.10
C LEU A 65 20.06 -3.35 1.39
N PRO A 66 20.28 -2.03 1.25
CA PRO A 66 19.23 -1.05 1.39
C PRO A 66 18.09 -1.36 0.42
N THR A 67 16.86 -1.31 0.89
CA THR A 67 15.68 -1.63 0.10
C THR A 67 14.63 -0.55 0.31
N THR A 68 13.98 -0.14 -0.76
CA THR A 68 12.76 0.68 -0.71
C THR A 68 11.59 -0.08 -1.30
N CYS A 69 10.42 0.08 -0.69
CA CYS A 69 9.22 -0.69 -0.98
C CYS A 69 8.17 0.20 -1.63
N PHE A 70 7.59 -0.28 -2.70
CA PHE A 70 6.51 0.40 -3.43
C PHE A 70 5.26 -0.48 -3.45
N SER A 71 4.10 0.14 -3.61
CA SER A 71 2.86 -0.56 -3.96
C SER A 71 2.55 -0.38 -5.44
N ARG A 72 1.88 -1.37 -6.04
CA ARG A 72 1.35 -1.27 -7.40
C ARG A 72 0.00 -0.59 -7.47
N SER A 73 -0.63 -0.30 -6.33
CA SER A 73 -2.02 0.17 -6.31
C SER A 73 -2.22 1.35 -5.35
N PRO A 74 -2.78 2.47 -5.83
CA PRO A 74 -3.09 3.63 -5.00
C PRO A 74 -4.40 3.50 -4.22
N ILE A 75 -5.19 2.43 -4.45
CA ILE A 75 -6.54 2.28 -3.90
C ILE A 75 -6.62 1.36 -2.68
N VAL A 76 -5.51 0.83 -2.20
CA VAL A 76 -5.45 -0.08 -1.05
C VAL A 76 -5.57 0.72 0.26
N ILE A 77 -6.77 0.79 0.82
CA ILE A 77 -7.04 1.58 2.03
C ILE A 77 -6.20 1.18 3.25
N PRO A 78 -5.93 -0.12 3.53
CA PRO A 78 -5.00 -0.50 4.59
C PRO A 78 -3.61 0.15 4.47
N MET A 79 -3.06 0.27 3.25
CA MET A 79 -1.78 0.95 3.02
C MET A 79 -1.84 2.42 3.45
N TRP A 80 -2.92 3.13 3.11
CA TRP A 80 -3.14 4.51 3.54
C TRP A 80 -3.28 4.64 5.06
N ALA A 81 -3.88 3.65 5.70
CA ALA A 81 -4.03 3.63 7.16
C ALA A 81 -2.67 3.45 7.85
N HIS A 82 -1.87 2.49 7.40
CA HIS A 82 -0.60 2.12 8.04
C HIS A 82 0.53 3.09 7.70
N TYR A 83 0.71 3.42 6.42
CA TYR A 83 1.90 4.13 5.93
C TYR A 83 1.69 5.62 5.68
N ALA A 84 0.44 6.08 5.54
CA ALA A 84 0.11 7.49 5.33
C ALA A 84 -0.63 8.12 6.52
N GLN A 85 -0.22 7.81 7.75
CA GLN A 85 -0.73 8.41 9.00
C GLN A 85 -2.27 8.44 9.05
N SER A 86 -2.90 7.26 8.93
CA SER A 86 -4.36 7.13 8.92
C SER A 86 -5.04 7.99 7.84
N GLN A 87 -4.48 7.98 6.62
CA GLN A 87 -4.96 8.72 5.44
C GLN A 87 -4.75 10.25 5.53
N GLN A 88 -3.94 10.75 6.45
CA GLN A 88 -3.60 12.17 6.57
C GLN A 88 -2.36 12.55 5.75
N GLY A 89 -1.56 11.57 5.35
CA GLY A 89 -0.35 11.73 4.57
C GLY A 89 -0.60 11.78 3.05
N PHE A 90 0.39 11.36 2.30
CA PHE A 90 0.36 11.38 0.83
C PHE A 90 1.10 10.18 0.25
N ALA A 91 0.90 9.93 -1.05
CA ALA A 91 1.65 8.97 -1.83
C ALA A 91 2.35 9.65 -3.00
N ILE A 92 3.49 9.10 -3.39
CA ILE A 92 4.28 9.54 -4.55
C ILE A 92 4.26 8.42 -5.58
N GLU A 93 3.87 8.75 -6.80
CA GLU A 93 3.94 7.83 -7.92
C GLU A 93 5.24 8.02 -8.70
N PHE A 94 5.90 6.91 -8.99
CA PHE A 94 7.15 6.89 -9.74
C PHE A 94 7.02 6.09 -11.04
N ASN A 95 7.76 6.51 -12.04
CA ASN A 95 8.00 5.75 -13.26
C ASN A 95 9.16 4.78 -13.03
N GLU A 96 8.88 3.46 -13.00
CA GLU A 96 9.89 2.43 -12.74
C GLU A 96 11.01 2.41 -13.79
N ALA A 97 10.67 2.60 -15.07
CA ALA A 97 11.69 2.58 -16.13
C ALA A 97 12.70 3.74 -15.96
N MET A 98 12.21 4.92 -15.55
CA MET A 98 13.09 6.06 -15.25
C MET A 98 13.89 5.86 -13.98
N LEU A 99 13.31 5.22 -12.95
CA LEU A 99 14.06 4.83 -11.75
C LEU A 99 15.18 3.84 -12.11
N ALA A 100 14.88 2.80 -12.88
CA ALA A 100 15.88 1.81 -13.31
C ALA A 100 17.01 2.45 -14.15
N GLN A 101 16.67 3.43 -14.98
CA GLN A 101 17.66 4.19 -15.73
C GLN A 101 18.53 5.08 -14.84
N SER A 102 17.94 5.68 -13.82
CA SER A 102 18.65 6.57 -12.88
C SER A 102 19.53 5.80 -11.90
N PHE A 103 19.15 4.55 -11.60
CA PHE A 103 19.83 3.67 -10.64
C PHE A 103 20.19 2.32 -11.28
N PRO A 104 21.12 2.29 -12.24
CA PRO A 104 21.39 1.10 -13.07
C PRO A 104 22.05 -0.08 -12.32
N LYS A 105 22.53 0.15 -11.10
CA LYS A 105 23.09 -0.90 -10.24
C LYS A 105 22.07 -1.51 -9.29
N SER A 106 20.88 -0.94 -9.22
CA SER A 106 19.76 -1.39 -8.38
C SER A 106 18.84 -2.32 -9.15
N GLY A 107 18.11 -3.17 -8.45
CA GLY A 107 17.22 -4.17 -9.05
C GLY A 107 15.81 -4.11 -8.48
N PHE A 108 14.82 -4.35 -9.34
CA PHE A 108 13.40 -4.45 -8.94
C PHE A 108 12.95 -5.90 -8.92
N GLY A 109 12.09 -6.25 -7.97
CA GLY A 109 11.39 -7.52 -7.90
C GLY A 109 10.02 -7.38 -7.27
N ASP A 110 9.08 -8.23 -7.73
CA ASP A 110 7.78 -8.37 -7.08
C ASP A 110 7.92 -9.24 -5.85
N VAL A 111 7.13 -8.94 -4.81
CA VAL A 111 7.04 -9.78 -3.63
C VAL A 111 6.06 -10.92 -3.92
N ASP A 112 6.55 -12.15 -3.71
CA ASP A 112 5.76 -13.37 -3.70
C ASP A 112 5.15 -13.58 -2.31
N TYR A 113 3.84 -13.84 -2.25
CA TYR A 113 3.12 -13.99 -0.99
C TYR A 113 2.81 -15.45 -0.72
N ARG A 114 3.40 -15.99 0.36
CA ARG A 114 3.20 -17.38 0.78
C ARG A 114 3.36 -17.55 2.28
N ASP A 115 2.80 -18.59 2.84
CA ASP A 115 2.87 -18.88 4.28
C ASP A 115 3.77 -20.09 4.57
N GLU A 116 4.19 -20.80 3.52
CA GLU A 116 5.06 -21.97 3.61
C GLU A 116 6.44 -21.65 3.04
N PRO A 117 7.50 -22.32 3.53
CA PRO A 117 8.85 -22.19 3.00
C PRO A 117 8.95 -22.69 1.55
N ASP A 118 10.06 -22.38 0.90
CA ASP A 118 10.33 -22.81 -0.46
C ASP A 118 10.82 -24.26 -0.49
N GLU A 119 10.00 -25.15 -1.04
CA GLU A 119 10.35 -26.57 -1.16
C GLU A 119 11.56 -26.80 -2.06
N ASP A 120 11.68 -26.05 -3.16
CA ASP A 120 12.80 -26.14 -4.10
C ASP A 120 14.12 -25.71 -3.45
N LEU A 121 14.07 -24.68 -2.60
CA LEU A 121 15.25 -24.25 -1.83
C LEU A 121 15.64 -25.25 -0.75
N THR A 122 14.66 -25.86 -0.10
CA THR A 122 14.91 -26.94 0.90
C THR A 122 15.54 -28.15 0.23
N GLU A 123 15.03 -28.57 -0.93
CA GLU A 123 15.66 -29.65 -1.72
C GLU A 123 17.07 -29.26 -2.20
N MET A 124 17.27 -28.01 -2.61
CA MET A 124 18.58 -27.49 -3.01
C MET A 124 19.55 -27.47 -1.85
N LEU A 125 19.13 -27.20 -0.62
CA LEU A 125 19.95 -27.31 0.59
C LEU A 125 20.45 -28.74 0.77
N HIS A 126 19.57 -29.73 0.67
CA HIS A 126 19.99 -31.16 0.76
C HIS A 126 20.96 -31.53 -0.34
N ARG A 127 20.70 -31.13 -1.58
CA ARG A 127 21.63 -31.38 -2.69
C ARG A 127 22.99 -30.73 -2.47
N ALA A 128 23.01 -29.48 -1.98
CA ALA A 128 24.27 -28.77 -1.73
C ALA A 128 25.07 -29.43 -0.61
N SER A 129 24.44 -29.85 0.49
CA SER A 129 25.09 -30.50 1.63
C SER A 129 25.70 -31.88 1.26
N VAL A 130 24.98 -32.68 0.44
CA VAL A 130 25.42 -34.04 0.08
C VAL A 130 26.45 -34.00 -1.03
N ILE A 131 26.27 -33.17 -2.06
CA ILE A 131 27.15 -33.17 -3.25
C ILE A 131 28.43 -32.34 -3.03
N GLY A 132 28.37 -31.28 -2.22
CA GLY A 132 29.51 -30.42 -1.85
C GLY A 132 30.17 -29.66 -3.02
N LYS A 133 29.48 -29.50 -4.16
CA LYS A 133 30.07 -28.80 -5.31
C LYS A 133 29.79 -27.27 -5.20
N PRO A 134 30.81 -26.41 -5.44
CA PRO A 134 30.67 -24.95 -5.31
C PRO A 134 29.47 -24.35 -6.07
N ARG A 135 29.12 -24.93 -7.24
CA ARG A 135 27.95 -24.45 -8.00
C ARG A 135 26.63 -24.59 -7.25
N TYR A 136 26.44 -25.62 -6.43
CA TYR A 136 25.20 -25.82 -5.66
C TYR A 136 25.15 -24.86 -4.48
N LEU A 137 26.28 -24.57 -3.84
CA LEU A 137 26.41 -23.54 -2.82
C LEU A 137 26.02 -22.15 -3.37
N TYR A 138 26.59 -21.80 -4.54
CA TYR A 138 26.26 -20.55 -5.22
C TYR A 138 24.76 -20.44 -5.56
N LEU A 139 24.18 -21.51 -6.10
CA LEU A 139 22.74 -21.51 -6.44
C LEU A 139 21.86 -21.42 -5.19
N LEU A 140 22.23 -22.13 -4.11
CA LEU A 140 21.56 -22.05 -2.83
C LEU A 140 21.60 -20.62 -2.27
N GLN A 141 22.78 -20.01 -2.17
CA GLN A 141 22.93 -18.63 -1.70
C GLN A 141 22.11 -17.64 -2.54
N LYS A 142 22.14 -17.78 -3.87
CA LYS A 142 21.37 -16.92 -4.77
C LYS A 142 19.86 -17.11 -4.59
N GLY A 143 19.40 -18.34 -4.46
CA GLY A 143 17.98 -18.66 -4.24
C GLY A 143 17.50 -18.13 -2.89
N VAL A 144 18.25 -18.37 -1.81
CA VAL A 144 17.97 -17.87 -0.48
C VAL A 144 17.95 -16.34 -0.46
N PHE A 145 18.91 -15.67 -1.10
CA PHE A 145 18.89 -14.22 -1.23
C PHE A 145 17.62 -13.73 -1.93
N SER A 146 17.25 -14.37 -3.05
CA SER A 146 16.03 -13.99 -3.77
C SER A 146 14.78 -14.19 -2.92
N ALA A 147 14.64 -15.34 -2.27
CA ALA A 147 13.51 -15.61 -1.40
C ALA A 147 13.44 -14.64 -0.21
N ALA A 148 14.57 -14.38 0.45
CA ALA A 148 14.65 -13.46 1.57
C ALA A 148 14.20 -12.03 1.23
N TYR A 149 14.56 -11.55 0.04
CA TYR A 149 14.22 -10.18 -0.36
C TYR A 149 12.85 -10.04 -1.02
N TYR A 150 12.30 -11.10 -1.61
CA TYR A 150 11.10 -11.03 -2.43
C TYR A 150 9.99 -11.98 -1.99
N THR A 151 10.00 -12.42 -0.73
CA THR A 151 8.91 -13.22 -0.17
C THR A 151 8.35 -12.56 1.09
N LYS A 152 7.04 -12.67 1.30
CA LYS A 152 6.33 -12.14 2.46
C LYS A 152 5.13 -13.02 2.79
N THR A 153 4.67 -13.03 4.04
CA THR A 153 3.49 -13.80 4.42
C THR A 153 2.22 -13.26 3.75
N THR A 154 1.25 -14.15 3.48
CA THR A 154 0.02 -13.81 2.73
C THR A 154 -0.84 -12.76 3.40
N CYS A 155 -0.74 -12.56 4.72
CA CYS A 155 -1.45 -11.49 5.43
C CYS A 155 -1.10 -10.08 4.92
N TRP A 156 0.07 -9.91 4.27
CA TRP A 156 0.52 -8.66 3.67
C TRP A 156 0.19 -8.54 2.17
N SER A 157 -0.47 -9.54 1.57
CA SER A 157 -0.74 -9.57 0.12
C SER A 157 -1.50 -8.34 -0.41
N HIS A 158 -2.25 -7.67 0.47
CA HIS A 158 -2.94 -6.42 0.14
C HIS A 158 -2.00 -5.26 -0.20
N GLU A 159 -0.71 -5.34 0.14
CA GLU A 159 0.26 -4.30 -0.18
C GLU A 159 0.62 -4.25 -1.66
N HIS A 160 0.44 -5.37 -2.40
CA HIS A 160 0.87 -5.48 -3.80
C HIS A 160 2.30 -4.96 -3.97
N GLU A 161 3.18 -5.45 -3.10
CA GLU A 161 4.51 -4.87 -2.89
C GLU A 161 5.43 -5.15 -4.08
N ARG A 162 6.19 -4.15 -4.44
CA ARG A 162 7.32 -4.22 -5.34
C ARG A 162 8.53 -3.61 -4.66
N ARG A 163 9.64 -4.33 -4.61
CA ARG A 163 10.86 -3.89 -3.93
C ARG A 163 11.92 -3.46 -4.91
N MET A 164 12.62 -2.39 -4.55
CA MET A 164 13.85 -1.97 -5.20
C MET A 164 15.01 -2.19 -4.23
N ILE A 165 15.89 -3.13 -4.55
CA ILE A 165 17.15 -3.33 -3.83
C ILE A 165 18.15 -2.33 -4.36
N VAL A 166 18.61 -1.44 -3.49
CA VAL A 166 19.47 -0.32 -3.84
C VAL A 166 20.93 -0.65 -3.47
N ARG A 167 21.88 -0.29 -4.30
CA ARG A 167 23.30 -0.41 -3.93
C ARG A 167 23.69 0.71 -3.00
N GLU A 168 24.54 0.41 -2.02
CA GLU A 168 25.05 1.42 -1.07
C GLU A 168 25.69 2.62 -1.78
N SER A 169 26.34 2.41 -2.93
CA SER A 169 26.91 3.48 -3.74
C SER A 169 25.90 4.44 -4.37
N GLU A 170 24.61 4.09 -4.36
CA GLU A 170 23.48 4.88 -4.86
C GLU A 170 22.64 5.49 -3.73
N THR A 171 23.10 5.30 -2.50
CA THR A 171 22.49 5.88 -1.28
C THR A 171 23.46 6.82 -0.58
N ARG A 172 22.93 7.61 0.33
CA ARG A 172 23.70 8.36 1.31
C ARG A 172 23.15 8.10 2.70
N GLN A 173 24.03 8.10 3.71
CA GLN A 173 23.63 8.04 5.09
C GLN A 173 23.56 9.46 5.68
N THR A 174 22.55 9.70 6.46
CA THR A 174 22.39 10.94 7.23
C THR A 174 21.81 10.53 8.58
N ASP A 175 22.58 10.68 9.62
CA ASP A 175 22.29 10.13 10.95
C ASP A 175 21.99 8.63 10.85
N ASP A 176 20.84 8.19 11.36
CA ASP A 176 20.41 6.77 11.31
C ASP A 176 19.58 6.43 10.07
N LEU A 177 19.55 7.31 9.05
CA LEU A 177 18.72 7.13 7.85
C LEU A 177 19.58 6.81 6.64
N ILE A 178 19.15 5.80 5.88
CA ILE A 178 19.67 5.51 4.54
C ILE A 178 18.71 6.17 3.56
N LEU A 179 19.25 7.06 2.74
CA LEU A 179 18.46 7.90 1.85
C LEU A 179 18.93 7.74 0.40
N MET A 180 17.98 7.71 -0.52
CA MET A 180 18.18 7.72 -1.97
C MET A 180 17.58 9.00 -2.54
N ASP A 181 18.38 9.79 -3.27
CA ASP A 181 17.93 11.03 -3.88
C ASP A 181 17.52 10.76 -5.34
N VAL A 182 16.21 10.76 -5.57
CA VAL A 182 15.57 10.41 -6.84
C VAL A 182 15.36 11.68 -7.69
N PRO A 183 15.74 11.69 -8.97
CA PRO A 183 15.45 12.81 -9.88
C PRO A 183 13.93 13.06 -9.98
N LYS A 184 13.54 14.33 -10.03
CA LYS A 184 12.11 14.72 -10.09
C LYS A 184 11.40 14.16 -11.33
N GLU A 185 12.14 13.94 -12.41
CA GLU A 185 11.64 13.37 -13.66
C GLU A 185 11.07 11.96 -13.47
N CYS A 186 11.52 11.25 -12.44
CA CYS A 186 10.97 9.94 -12.08
C CYS A 186 9.58 10.03 -11.43
N VAL A 187 9.18 11.22 -10.93
CA VAL A 187 7.90 11.42 -10.23
C VAL A 187 6.82 11.75 -11.25
N THR A 188 5.74 10.99 -11.27
CA THR A 188 4.62 11.16 -12.22
C THR A 188 3.38 11.77 -11.59
N ALA A 189 3.12 11.50 -10.30
CA ALA A 189 2.00 12.09 -9.58
C ALA A 189 2.24 12.16 -8.06
N LEU A 190 1.52 13.07 -7.41
CA LEU A 190 1.32 13.10 -5.96
C LEU A 190 -0.15 12.87 -5.62
N PHE A 191 -0.41 11.98 -4.68
CA PHE A 191 -1.74 11.67 -4.19
C PHE A 191 -1.87 12.14 -2.74
N CYS A 192 -2.81 13.00 -2.45
CA CYS A 192 -3.11 13.46 -1.10
C CYS A 192 -4.16 12.57 -0.45
N GLY A 193 -3.95 12.17 0.80
CA GLY A 193 -4.86 11.29 1.53
C GLY A 193 -6.21 11.94 1.82
N SER A 194 -7.26 11.11 1.98
CA SER A 194 -8.66 11.56 2.10
C SER A 194 -8.95 12.35 3.40
N ARG A 195 -8.07 12.22 4.40
CA ARG A 195 -8.17 12.89 5.71
C ARG A 195 -7.08 13.93 5.94
N ALA A 196 -6.37 14.31 4.88
CA ALA A 196 -5.32 15.32 4.96
C ALA A 196 -5.89 16.68 5.38
N SER A 197 -5.15 17.40 6.23
CA SER A 197 -5.54 18.75 6.63
C SER A 197 -5.50 19.71 5.43
N PRO A 198 -6.26 20.81 5.45
CA PRO A 198 -6.17 21.83 4.40
C PRO A 198 -4.76 22.39 4.22
N GLU A 199 -3.95 22.39 5.26
CA GLU A 199 -2.55 22.80 5.21
C GLU A 199 -1.70 21.76 4.46
N THR A 200 -1.86 20.47 4.76
CA THR A 200 -1.20 19.37 4.04
C THR A 200 -1.60 19.39 2.57
N VAL A 201 -2.89 19.54 2.25
CA VAL A 201 -3.39 19.66 0.87
C VAL A 201 -2.67 20.78 0.13
N ARG A 202 -2.61 22.00 0.70
CA ARG A 202 -1.91 23.12 0.08
C ARG A 202 -0.42 22.84 -0.14
N ALA A 203 0.23 22.23 0.85
CA ALA A 203 1.65 21.92 0.77
C ALA A 203 1.95 20.89 -0.34
N ILE A 204 1.14 19.82 -0.46
CA ILE A 204 1.32 18.79 -1.49
C ILE A 204 1.03 19.35 -2.89
N ARG A 205 0.01 20.21 -3.03
CA ARG A 205 -0.27 20.91 -4.30
C ARG A 205 0.93 21.72 -4.76
N ALA A 206 1.46 22.56 -3.87
CA ALA A 206 2.63 23.40 -4.20
C ALA A 206 3.85 22.52 -4.57
N LYS A 207 3.98 21.34 -3.98
CA LYS A 207 5.03 20.39 -4.33
C LYS A 207 4.81 19.75 -5.71
N ALA A 208 3.57 19.37 -6.04
CA ALA A 208 3.23 18.85 -7.36
C ALA A 208 3.54 19.87 -8.46
N ASP A 209 3.17 21.14 -8.24
CA ASP A 209 3.49 22.24 -9.16
C ASP A 209 5.01 22.42 -9.30
N GLN A 210 5.76 22.38 -8.20
CA GLN A 210 7.22 22.50 -8.19
C GLN A 210 7.91 21.33 -8.93
N LEU A 211 7.39 20.11 -8.79
CA LEU A 211 7.91 18.93 -9.47
C LEU A 211 7.44 18.85 -10.94
N GLY A 212 6.38 19.56 -11.30
CA GLY A 212 5.75 19.50 -12.62
C GLY A 212 5.02 18.17 -12.86
N CYS A 213 4.49 17.54 -11.80
CA CYS A 213 3.80 16.27 -11.86
C CYS A 213 2.29 16.41 -11.60
N LYS A 214 1.52 15.34 -11.85
CA LYS A 214 0.08 15.33 -11.61
C LYS A 214 -0.23 15.40 -10.11
N TYR A 215 -1.41 15.94 -9.76
CA TYR A 215 -1.90 16.00 -8.39
C TYR A 215 -3.29 15.38 -8.30
N TYR A 216 -3.52 14.55 -7.29
CA TYR A 216 -4.79 13.91 -7.01
C TYR A 216 -5.10 13.93 -5.50
N GLU A 217 -6.38 14.02 -5.17
CA GLU A 217 -6.91 13.82 -3.81
C GLU A 217 -7.66 12.49 -3.76
N LEU A 218 -7.28 11.61 -2.84
CA LEU A 218 -8.01 10.38 -2.54
C LEU A 218 -9.37 10.74 -1.94
N LYS A 219 -10.43 10.17 -2.47
CA LYS A 219 -11.81 10.32 -1.97
C LYS A 219 -12.40 8.96 -1.67
N ILE A 220 -13.16 8.90 -0.58
CA ILE A 220 -13.91 7.71 -0.17
C ILE A 220 -15.37 7.93 -0.54
N GLY A 221 -15.87 7.09 -1.44
CA GLY A 221 -17.25 7.09 -1.84
C GLY A 221 -18.19 6.53 -0.78
N ARG A 222 -19.48 6.61 -1.04
CA ARG A 222 -20.55 6.06 -0.18
C ARG A 222 -21.32 4.93 -0.86
N SER A 223 -21.21 4.82 -2.17
CA SER A 223 -21.88 3.79 -2.97
C SER A 223 -20.95 2.64 -3.38
N SER A 224 -19.63 2.78 -3.21
CA SER A 224 -18.64 1.76 -3.53
C SER A 224 -17.55 1.72 -2.45
N ALA A 225 -17.02 0.52 -2.19
CA ALA A 225 -15.84 0.32 -1.36
C ALA A 225 -14.52 0.66 -2.08
N VAL A 226 -14.58 0.97 -3.37
CA VAL A 226 -13.42 1.39 -4.17
C VAL A 226 -13.26 2.90 -4.06
N PRO A 227 -12.12 3.40 -3.60
CA PRO A 227 -11.86 4.83 -3.57
C PRO A 227 -11.64 5.40 -4.97
N PHE A 228 -11.80 6.70 -5.10
CA PHE A 228 -11.57 7.42 -6.34
C PHE A 228 -10.68 8.65 -6.09
N PHE A 229 -10.28 9.31 -7.15
CA PHE A 229 -9.40 10.47 -7.08
C PHE A 229 -10.03 11.68 -7.74
N VAL A 230 -9.71 12.85 -7.21
CA VAL A 230 -10.14 14.13 -7.79
C VAL A 230 -8.91 15.01 -7.97
N ASN A 231 -8.74 15.60 -9.16
CA ASN A 231 -7.66 16.53 -9.45
C ASN A 231 -8.04 17.98 -9.09
N LEU A 232 -7.14 18.92 -9.38
CA LEU A 232 -7.36 20.37 -9.14
C LEU A 232 -8.52 20.96 -9.93
N GLY A 233 -8.82 20.41 -11.11
CA GLY A 233 -9.93 20.83 -11.97
C GLY A 233 -11.30 20.30 -11.50
N GLY A 234 -11.33 19.47 -10.46
CA GLY A 234 -12.55 18.80 -10.00
C GLY A 234 -12.97 17.63 -10.88
N GLU A 235 -12.07 17.15 -11.74
CA GLU A 235 -12.28 15.96 -12.56
C GLU A 235 -12.04 14.72 -11.71
N THR A 236 -12.82 13.66 -11.97
CA THR A 236 -12.76 12.40 -11.23
C THR A 236 -12.01 11.33 -12.01
N PHE A 237 -11.22 10.56 -11.29
CA PHE A 237 -10.37 9.50 -11.83
C PHE A 237 -10.59 8.21 -11.05
N LEU A 238 -10.45 7.08 -11.76
CA LEU A 238 -10.47 5.72 -11.22
C LEU A 238 -9.16 5.01 -11.53
N PHE A 239 -8.74 4.14 -10.66
CA PHE A 239 -7.64 3.23 -10.92
C PHE A 239 -8.18 1.97 -11.60
N ASN A 240 -7.69 1.67 -12.81
CA ASN A 240 -8.15 0.53 -13.62
C ASN A 240 -7.35 -0.77 -13.39
N GLY A 241 -6.43 -0.77 -12.42
CA GLY A 241 -5.49 -1.86 -12.14
C GLY A 241 -4.06 -1.57 -12.61
N THR A 242 -3.88 -0.58 -13.50
CA THR A 242 -2.57 -0.18 -14.04
C THR A 242 -2.37 1.34 -13.96
N ASP A 243 -3.38 2.09 -14.38
CA ASP A 243 -3.33 3.54 -14.51
C ASP A 243 -4.50 4.22 -13.79
N VAL A 244 -4.30 5.51 -13.49
CA VAL A 244 -5.35 6.40 -12.99
C VAL A 244 -5.95 7.13 -14.18
N GLU A 245 -7.18 6.76 -14.54
CA GLU A 245 -7.90 7.24 -15.73
C GLU A 245 -9.11 8.09 -15.38
N GLN A 246 -9.35 9.13 -16.17
CA GLN A 246 -10.50 10.01 -15.99
C GLN A 246 -11.81 9.27 -16.31
N THR A 247 -12.84 9.48 -15.49
CA THR A 247 -14.21 9.02 -15.76
C THR A 247 -15.13 10.20 -15.99
N SER A 248 -16.05 10.06 -16.98
CA SER A 248 -17.07 11.05 -17.30
C SER A 248 -18.39 10.84 -16.55
N HIS A 249 -18.65 9.62 -16.06
CA HIS A 249 -19.86 9.28 -15.32
C HIS A 249 -19.66 9.59 -13.83
N ILE A 250 -20.03 10.79 -13.44
CA ILE A 250 -19.80 11.31 -12.08
C ILE A 250 -21.05 12.02 -11.52
N CYS A 251 -21.23 11.92 -10.22
CA CYS A 251 -22.21 12.73 -9.51
C CYS A 251 -21.85 14.21 -9.54
N ALA A 252 -22.74 15.05 -10.02
CA ALA A 252 -22.54 16.50 -10.10
C ALA A 252 -22.30 17.16 -8.72
N SER A 253 -22.86 16.57 -7.65
CA SER A 253 -22.77 17.12 -6.29
C SER A 253 -21.54 16.63 -5.53
N CYS A 254 -21.26 15.31 -5.46
CA CYS A 254 -20.20 14.75 -4.60
C CYS A 254 -18.99 14.21 -5.39
N ARG A 255 -19.05 14.26 -6.72
CA ARG A 255 -18.00 13.80 -7.64
C ARG A 255 -17.77 12.30 -7.62
N GLU A 256 -18.56 11.54 -6.88
CA GLU A 256 -18.44 10.08 -6.84
C GLU A 256 -18.74 9.47 -8.22
N PRO A 257 -17.96 8.47 -8.67
CA PRO A 257 -18.23 7.76 -9.91
C PRO A 257 -19.62 7.10 -9.89
N LEU A 258 -20.31 7.13 -11.01
CA LEU A 258 -21.64 6.54 -11.18
C LEU A 258 -21.57 5.30 -12.07
N ALA A 259 -22.34 4.29 -11.72
CA ALA A 259 -22.45 3.04 -12.51
C ALA A 259 -23.39 3.19 -13.74
N ALA A 260 -24.22 4.22 -13.79
CA ALA A 260 -25.19 4.47 -14.84
C ALA A 260 -25.16 5.95 -15.25
N GLU A 261 -25.73 6.26 -16.42
CA GLU A 261 -25.94 7.62 -16.91
C GLU A 261 -27.00 8.35 -16.04
N SER A 262 -26.53 8.93 -14.97
CA SER A 262 -27.31 9.73 -14.02
C SER A 262 -26.53 11.00 -13.68
N GLU A 263 -27.23 12.10 -13.45
CA GLU A 263 -26.58 13.34 -13.05
C GLU A 263 -26.12 13.34 -11.59
N GLN A 264 -26.78 12.55 -10.73
CA GLN A 264 -26.47 12.49 -9.30
C GLN A 264 -26.61 11.06 -8.77
N CYS A 265 -25.79 10.71 -7.77
CA CYS A 265 -25.94 9.47 -7.02
C CYS A 265 -27.21 9.49 -6.16
N SER A 266 -27.75 8.31 -5.82
CA SER A 266 -29.00 8.18 -5.05
C SER A 266 -28.96 8.94 -3.70
N LEU A 267 -27.80 9.01 -3.05
CA LEU A 267 -27.63 9.75 -1.80
C LEU A 267 -27.73 11.27 -2.00
N CYS A 268 -27.21 11.78 -3.11
CA CYS A 268 -27.29 13.21 -3.43
C CYS A 268 -28.65 13.62 -3.96
N GLN A 269 -29.48 12.67 -4.41
CA GLN A 269 -30.88 12.90 -4.81
C GLN A 269 -31.85 12.95 -3.61
N ILE A 270 -31.38 12.75 -2.37
CA ILE A 270 -32.24 12.81 -1.19
C ILE A 270 -32.66 14.27 -0.94
N GLU A 271 -33.95 14.54 -1.18
CA GLU A 271 -34.61 15.79 -0.95
C GLU A 271 -35.35 15.84 0.43
N ASP A 272 -35.82 16.98 0.83
CA ASP A 272 -36.56 17.13 2.09
C ASP A 272 -37.88 16.35 2.11
N SER A 273 -38.56 16.21 0.98
CA SER A 273 -39.71 15.32 0.82
C SER A 273 -39.40 13.86 1.20
N HIS A 274 -38.27 13.34 0.76
CA HIS A 274 -37.78 12.00 1.11
C HIS A 274 -37.47 11.89 2.61
N ARG A 275 -36.88 12.93 3.20
CA ARG A 275 -36.56 13.00 4.63
C ARG A 275 -37.80 13.03 5.51
N ILE A 276 -38.80 13.79 5.10
CA ILE A 276 -40.10 13.88 5.81
C ILE A 276 -40.81 12.53 5.75
N ALA A 277 -40.96 11.94 4.55
CA ALA A 277 -41.58 10.64 4.39
C ALA A 277 -40.85 9.51 5.13
N ALA A 278 -39.52 9.57 5.23
CA ALA A 278 -38.75 8.64 6.03
C ALA A 278 -38.94 8.83 7.53
N ALA A 279 -39.05 10.09 7.98
CA ALA A 279 -39.31 10.42 9.37
C ALA A 279 -40.71 9.93 9.82
N ASP A 280 -41.73 10.08 8.98
CA ASP A 280 -43.09 9.62 9.25
C ASP A 280 -43.19 8.09 9.32
N ARG A 281 -42.36 7.35 8.56
CA ARG A 281 -42.27 5.88 8.59
C ARG A 281 -41.41 5.34 9.70
N ASN A 282 -40.61 6.18 10.36
CA ASN A 282 -39.67 5.73 11.39
C ASN A 282 -40.42 5.54 12.74
N VAL A 283 -40.88 4.31 12.97
CA VAL A 283 -41.60 3.95 14.21
C VAL A 283 -40.81 4.25 15.48
N PHE A 284 -39.47 4.22 15.43
CA PHE A 284 -38.64 4.58 16.58
C PHE A 284 -38.79 6.06 16.96
N ARG A 285 -39.05 6.97 16.01
CA ARG A 285 -39.36 8.36 16.30
C ARG A 285 -40.66 8.49 17.06
N ALA A 286 -41.67 7.72 16.65
CA ALA A 286 -42.94 7.70 17.34
C ALA A 286 -42.82 7.14 18.78
N LEU A 287 -42.12 6.01 18.94
CA LEU A 287 -41.83 5.42 20.26
C LEU A 287 -41.03 6.38 21.14
N ALA A 288 -40.01 7.06 20.60
CA ALA A 288 -39.21 8.05 21.33
C ALA A 288 -40.07 9.24 21.78
N HIS A 289 -40.95 9.73 20.89
CA HIS A 289 -41.88 10.83 21.23
C HIS A 289 -42.81 10.50 22.40
N HIS A 290 -43.24 9.23 22.51
CA HIS A 290 -44.07 8.73 23.61
C HIS A 290 -43.27 8.16 24.78
N GLY A 291 -41.93 8.24 24.78
CA GLY A 291 -41.10 7.73 25.87
C GLY A 291 -41.03 6.19 25.99
N LEU A 292 -41.43 5.46 24.94
CA LEU A 292 -41.52 4.00 24.93
C LEU A 292 -40.32 3.31 24.22
N LEU A 293 -39.39 4.08 23.63
CA LEU A 293 -38.34 3.54 22.81
C LEU A 293 -37.37 2.68 23.63
N ASP A 294 -36.96 3.14 24.80
CA ASP A 294 -35.98 2.44 25.64
C ASP A 294 -36.54 1.10 26.15
N GLU A 295 -37.80 1.08 26.55
CA GLU A 295 -38.51 -0.14 26.99
C GLU A 295 -38.62 -1.14 25.84
N TYR A 296 -38.98 -0.68 24.63
CA TYR A 296 -39.04 -1.50 23.43
C TYR A 296 -37.66 -2.12 23.09
N ILE A 297 -36.62 -1.30 23.10
CA ILE A 297 -35.24 -1.78 22.82
C ILE A 297 -34.79 -2.79 23.88
N ALA A 298 -35.06 -2.57 25.15
CA ALA A 298 -34.75 -3.50 26.23
C ALA A 298 -35.46 -4.84 26.01
N GLY A 299 -36.75 -4.83 25.70
CA GLY A 299 -37.50 -6.05 25.38
C GLY A 299 -36.96 -6.83 24.19
N MET A 300 -36.58 -6.13 23.11
CA MET A 300 -35.97 -6.75 21.93
C MET A 300 -34.58 -7.36 22.23
N ASN A 301 -33.79 -6.69 23.06
CA ASN A 301 -32.49 -7.21 23.50
C ASN A 301 -32.64 -8.48 24.35
N ASP A 302 -33.65 -8.56 25.20
CA ASP A 302 -33.95 -9.75 26.04
C ASP A 302 -34.39 -10.94 25.17
N ILE A 303 -35.20 -10.70 24.13
CA ILE A 303 -35.57 -11.69 23.12
C ILE A 303 -34.32 -12.20 22.38
N SER A 304 -33.45 -11.30 21.93
CA SER A 304 -32.21 -11.65 21.22
C SER A 304 -31.26 -12.48 22.08
N ARG A 305 -31.15 -12.21 23.39
CA ARG A 305 -30.37 -12.99 24.35
C ARG A 305 -30.96 -14.36 24.60
N GLY A 306 -32.29 -14.52 24.57
CA GLY A 306 -32.99 -15.77 24.69
C GLY A 306 -32.77 -16.75 23.53
N VAL A 307 -32.66 -16.23 22.31
CA VAL A 307 -32.39 -17.03 21.09
C VAL A 307 -30.98 -17.62 21.05
N HIS A 308 -30.02 -17.05 21.78
CA HIS A 308 -28.66 -17.57 21.87
C HIS A 308 -28.45 -18.56 23.06
N LYS A 309 -29.50 -18.90 23.79
CA LYS A 309 -29.46 -19.84 24.92
C LYS A 309 -30.03 -21.24 24.62
N THR A 310 -30.40 -21.48 23.36
CA THR A 310 -30.76 -22.83 22.84
C THR A 310 -29.70 -23.27 21.84
#